data_41f34a02fe7dc6d0f97285e54b90679a
#
_entry.id   41f34a02fe7dc6d0f97285e54b90679a
#
_cell.length_a   1.000
_cell.length_b   1.000
_cell.length_c   1.000
_cell.angle_alpha   90.00
_cell.angle_beta   90.00
_cell.angle_gamma   90.00
#
_symmetry.space_group_name_H-M   'P 1'
#
loop_
_entity.id
_entity.type
_entity.pdbx_description
1 polymer ?
#
loop_
_entity_poly.entity_id
_entity_poly.type
_entity_poly.pdbx_seq_one_letter_code
_entity_poly.pdbx_strand_id
1 'polypeptide(L)'
;MFNVLTYNNISPVGLDRFPESRYKVGPEIENPDAIMLRSFSLHEQSIPPSLKAVGRAGAGVNNIPVEEYTKRGIPVFNAPGANSNAVAELAIAGMLLAARNIVPALNFVNALEGDEKSMSNEIEKNKKHFAGFELSGRTLGVLGLGAIGVRVANSAAALGLNIVGFDPFMSLENAWKLTSSAIPATGIDDLV
;
A
#
# COMPACT_ATOMS: atom_id res chain seq x y z
N MET A 1 24.95 20.91 14.60
CA MET A 1 23.98 20.78 13.49
C MET A 1 23.97 19.30 13.08
N PHE A 2 22.81 18.69 12.91
CA PHE A 2 22.71 17.29 12.49
C PHE A 2 22.53 17.20 10.98
N ASN A 3 23.21 16.27 10.34
CA ASN A 3 23.18 16.03 8.91
C ASN A 3 22.21 14.87 8.58
N VAL A 4 21.19 15.14 7.77
CA VAL A 4 20.17 14.14 7.38
C VAL A 4 20.23 13.93 5.89
N LEU A 5 20.73 12.76 5.47
CA LEU A 5 20.77 12.35 4.07
C LEU A 5 19.39 11.80 3.65
N THR A 6 18.88 12.27 2.53
CA THR A 6 17.59 11.81 2.01
C THR A 6 17.78 11.02 0.72
N TYR A 7 17.15 9.83 0.65
CA TYR A 7 17.06 9.03 -0.57
C TYR A 7 15.62 8.93 -1.05
N ASN A 8 15.43 9.07 -2.35
CA ASN A 8 14.14 9.16 -3.04
C ASN A 8 13.33 10.41 -2.67
N ASN A 9 12.10 10.47 -3.16
CA ASN A 9 11.20 11.58 -2.90
C ASN A 9 10.57 11.44 -1.51
N ILE A 10 11.15 12.08 -0.51
CA ILE A 10 10.50 12.29 0.78
C ILE A 10 9.64 13.54 0.67
N SER A 11 8.42 13.48 1.20
CA SER A 11 7.48 14.60 1.14
C SER A 11 8.07 15.87 1.78
N PRO A 12 8.03 17.02 1.10
CA PRO A 12 8.46 18.31 1.67
C PRO A 12 7.79 18.61 3.00
N VAL A 13 6.50 18.30 3.17
CA VAL A 13 5.77 18.48 4.43
C VAL A 13 6.43 17.74 5.61
N GLY A 14 7.07 16.59 5.34
CA GLY A 14 7.86 15.88 6.33
C GLY A 14 9.22 16.52 6.58
N LEU A 15 9.88 17.00 5.52
CA LEU A 15 11.20 17.61 5.59
C LEU A 15 11.15 18.99 6.27
N ASP A 16 10.10 19.76 6.07
CA ASP A 16 9.87 21.06 6.70
C ASP A 16 9.79 21.00 8.25
N ARG A 17 9.64 19.78 8.79
CA ARG A 17 9.71 19.56 10.25
C ARG A 17 11.12 19.55 10.83
N PHE A 18 12.13 19.57 10.00
CA PHE A 18 13.53 19.70 10.42
C PHE A 18 13.96 21.17 10.38
N PRO A 19 13.96 21.89 11.51
CA PRO A 19 14.35 23.31 11.51
C PRO A 19 15.82 23.47 11.09
N GLU A 20 16.07 24.35 10.14
CA GLU A 20 17.39 24.63 9.57
C GLU A 20 18.44 25.05 10.60
N SER A 21 17.99 25.62 11.71
CA SER A 21 18.88 26.00 12.86
C SER A 21 19.53 24.76 13.52
N ARG A 22 19.00 23.55 13.32
CA ARG A 22 19.49 22.31 13.96
C ARG A 22 19.86 21.23 12.97
N TYR A 23 19.28 21.24 11.78
CA TYR A 23 19.40 20.19 10.77
C TYR A 23 19.83 20.74 9.42
N LYS A 24 20.74 20.02 8.76
CA LYS A 24 21.00 20.15 7.33
C LYS A 24 20.43 18.91 6.67
N VAL A 25 19.43 19.08 5.81
CA VAL A 25 18.70 17.98 5.16
C VAL A 25 18.89 18.07 3.65
N GLY A 26 19.23 16.96 3.01
CA GLY A 26 19.38 16.95 1.54
C GLY A 26 19.91 15.63 0.99
N PRO A 27 19.93 15.52 -0.35
CA PRO A 27 20.38 14.31 -1.04
C PRO A 27 21.92 14.18 -1.14
N GLU A 28 22.65 15.27 -0.90
CA GLU A 28 24.12 15.35 -1.06
C GLU A 28 24.79 15.65 0.29
N ILE A 29 24.83 14.64 1.15
CA ILE A 29 25.45 14.74 2.48
C ILE A 29 26.47 13.62 2.66
N GLU A 30 27.75 13.97 2.78
CA GLU A 30 28.85 13.01 2.82
C GLU A 30 28.96 12.24 4.15
N ASN A 31 28.70 12.88 5.29
CA ASN A 31 28.80 12.30 6.63
C ASN A 31 27.48 12.45 7.38
N PRO A 32 26.44 11.66 7.04
CA PRO A 32 25.13 11.81 7.65
C PRO A 32 25.10 11.30 9.10
N ASP A 33 24.43 12.05 9.98
CA ASP A 33 24.02 11.58 11.29
C ASP A 33 22.77 10.69 11.20
N ALA A 34 21.91 10.94 10.19
CA ALA A 34 20.73 10.12 9.93
C ALA A 34 20.47 9.98 8.43
N ILE A 35 19.83 8.88 8.05
CA ILE A 35 19.33 8.64 6.70
C ILE A 35 17.81 8.59 6.72
N MET A 36 17.15 9.30 5.80
CA MET A 36 15.74 9.15 5.50
C MET A 36 15.56 8.60 4.10
N LEU A 37 14.76 7.53 3.96
CA LEU A 37 14.51 6.88 2.67
C LEU A 37 13.08 6.39 2.55
N ARG A 38 12.67 6.05 1.32
CA ARG A 38 11.41 5.36 1.05
C ARG A 38 11.66 4.00 0.42
N SER A 39 12.02 3.94 -0.86
CA SER A 39 12.20 2.70 -1.63
C SER A 39 13.66 2.43 -2.03
N PHE A 40 14.58 3.32 -1.71
CA PHE A 40 16.01 3.11 -1.96
C PHE A 40 16.53 1.91 -1.17
N SER A 41 17.38 1.08 -1.76
CA SER A 41 17.98 -0.08 -1.10
C SER A 41 19.29 0.31 -0.42
N LEU A 42 19.42 -0.06 0.86
CA LEU A 42 20.66 0.11 1.63
C LEU A 42 21.51 -1.16 1.70
N HIS A 43 21.09 -2.27 1.06
CA HIS A 43 21.80 -3.56 1.13
C HIS A 43 23.23 -3.50 0.56
N GLU A 44 23.45 -2.69 -0.47
CA GLU A 44 24.76 -2.54 -1.11
C GLU A 44 25.49 -1.26 -0.68
N GLN A 45 24.95 -0.53 0.29
CA GLN A 45 25.52 0.71 0.77
C GLN A 45 26.41 0.48 1.99
N SER A 46 27.59 1.09 1.99
CA SER A 46 28.41 1.12 3.19
C SER A 46 27.73 1.94 4.29
N ILE A 47 27.76 1.44 5.52
CA ILE A 47 27.20 2.17 6.66
C ILE A 47 28.19 3.25 7.10
N PRO A 48 27.83 4.55 6.99
CA PRO A 48 28.74 5.64 7.40
C PRO A 48 29.06 5.56 8.89
N PRO A 49 30.31 5.81 9.29
CA PRO A 49 30.69 5.77 10.70
C PRO A 49 29.96 6.81 11.57
N SER A 50 29.51 7.90 10.96
CA SER A 50 28.77 8.99 11.64
C SER A 50 27.31 8.67 11.88
N LEU A 51 26.77 7.61 11.24
CA LEU A 51 25.35 7.31 11.22
C LEU A 51 24.82 6.86 12.59
N LYS A 52 23.75 7.48 13.04
CA LYS A 52 23.10 7.26 14.34
C LYS A 52 21.69 6.69 14.23
N ALA A 53 21.01 6.91 13.10
CA ALA A 53 19.65 6.44 12.90
C ALA A 53 19.29 6.33 11.42
N VAL A 54 18.32 5.45 11.11
CA VAL A 54 17.69 5.35 9.79
C VAL A 54 16.18 5.46 9.95
N GLY A 55 15.54 6.32 9.14
CA GLY A 55 14.09 6.46 9.06
C GLY A 55 13.56 6.05 7.69
N ARG A 56 12.58 5.15 7.65
CA ARG A 56 11.90 4.76 6.43
C ARG A 56 10.49 5.35 6.36
N ALA A 57 10.20 6.12 5.31
CA ALA A 57 8.86 6.59 5.00
C ALA A 57 8.00 5.47 4.39
N GLY A 58 7.61 4.50 5.21
CA GLY A 58 6.80 3.34 4.84
C GLY A 58 6.83 2.25 5.91
N ALA A 59 5.96 1.24 5.78
CA ALA A 59 5.78 0.20 6.79
C ALA A 59 6.84 -0.91 6.71
N GLY A 60 7.12 -1.44 5.52
CA GLY A 60 8.11 -2.51 5.33
C GLY A 60 9.53 -1.99 5.52
N VAL A 61 10.49 -2.89 5.79
CA VAL A 61 11.92 -2.57 5.95
C VAL A 61 12.81 -3.51 5.14
N ASN A 62 12.24 -4.21 4.17
CA ASN A 62 12.93 -5.18 3.33
C ASN A 62 14.07 -4.62 2.47
N ASN A 63 14.09 -3.31 2.26
CA ASN A 63 15.13 -2.59 1.55
C ASN A 63 16.26 -2.07 2.49
N ILE A 64 16.23 -2.46 3.77
CA ILE A 64 17.22 -2.06 4.79
C ILE A 64 17.77 -3.33 5.44
N PRO A 65 19.09 -3.55 5.50
CA PRO A 65 19.69 -4.69 6.21
C PRO A 65 19.66 -4.47 7.73
N VAL A 66 18.45 -4.56 8.31
CA VAL A 66 18.16 -4.21 9.71
C VAL A 66 19.09 -4.89 10.70
N GLU A 67 19.44 -6.17 10.46
CA GLU A 67 20.34 -6.91 11.36
C GLU A 67 21.74 -6.28 11.44
N GLU A 68 22.27 -5.77 10.33
CA GLU A 68 23.58 -5.14 10.29
C GLU A 68 23.59 -3.82 11.05
N TYR A 69 22.51 -3.03 10.90
CA TYR A 69 22.31 -1.79 11.64
C TYR A 69 22.14 -2.05 13.13
N THR A 70 21.38 -3.07 13.49
CA THR A 70 21.20 -3.49 14.89
C THR A 70 22.51 -3.90 15.54
N LYS A 71 23.37 -4.68 14.86
CA LYS A 71 24.72 -5.05 15.36
C LYS A 71 25.61 -3.85 15.65
N ARG A 72 25.38 -2.73 14.98
CA ARG A 72 26.11 -1.46 15.18
C ARG A 72 25.42 -0.51 16.15
N GLY A 73 24.28 -0.93 16.74
CA GLY A 73 23.50 -0.08 17.65
C GLY A 73 22.77 1.07 16.97
N ILE A 74 22.52 0.97 15.63
CA ILE A 74 21.84 2.00 14.87
C ILE A 74 20.36 1.62 14.75
N PRO A 75 19.43 2.37 15.37
CA PRO A 75 18.01 2.12 15.29
C PRO A 75 17.47 2.40 13.87
N VAL A 76 16.55 1.53 13.42
CA VAL A 76 15.80 1.70 12.18
C VAL A 76 14.34 1.95 12.52
N PHE A 77 13.84 3.13 12.14
CA PHE A 77 12.46 3.55 12.34
C PHE A 77 11.68 3.37 11.04
N ASN A 78 10.45 2.94 11.15
CA ASN A 78 9.50 2.85 10.04
C ASN A 78 8.19 3.57 10.37
N ALA A 79 7.31 3.71 9.38
CA ALA A 79 6.01 4.38 9.54
C ALA A 79 4.87 3.40 9.21
N PRO A 80 4.56 2.42 10.08
CA PRO A 80 3.51 1.45 9.85
C PRO A 80 2.15 2.14 9.78
N GLY A 81 1.32 1.72 8.83
CA GLY A 81 -0.05 2.22 8.67
C GLY A 81 -0.20 3.59 7.99
N ALA A 82 0.89 4.33 7.74
CA ALA A 82 0.82 5.68 7.16
C ALA A 82 0.10 5.75 5.80
N ASN A 83 0.23 4.71 4.97
CA ASN A 83 -0.43 4.60 3.67
C ASN A 83 -1.54 3.54 3.63
N SER A 84 -1.94 2.99 4.76
CA SER A 84 -2.85 1.83 4.80
C SER A 84 -4.22 2.15 4.19
N ASN A 85 -4.72 3.37 4.35
CA ASN A 85 -5.98 3.79 3.74
C ASN A 85 -5.86 3.86 2.21
N ALA A 86 -4.81 4.50 1.68
CA ALA A 86 -4.60 4.62 0.24
C ALA A 86 -4.46 3.24 -0.44
N VAL A 87 -3.77 2.29 0.21
CA VAL A 87 -3.63 0.92 -0.31
C VAL A 87 -4.98 0.19 -0.27
N ALA A 88 -5.77 0.36 0.80
CA ALA A 88 -7.09 -0.25 0.89
C ALA A 88 -8.03 0.30 -0.19
N GLU A 89 -8.05 1.61 -0.43
CA GLU A 89 -8.83 2.22 -1.51
C GLU A 89 -8.43 1.68 -2.88
N LEU A 90 -7.13 1.52 -3.15
CA LEU A 90 -6.63 0.96 -4.39
C LEU A 90 -7.05 -0.52 -4.57
N ALA A 91 -7.03 -1.31 -3.49
CA ALA A 91 -7.50 -2.69 -3.53
C ALA A 91 -9.00 -2.78 -3.86
N ILE A 92 -9.84 -1.95 -3.22
CA ILE A 92 -11.28 -1.86 -3.52
C ILE A 92 -11.51 -1.41 -4.97
N ALA A 93 -10.81 -0.38 -5.43
CA ALA A 93 -10.88 0.07 -6.82
C ALA A 93 -10.51 -1.06 -7.81
N GLY A 94 -9.42 -1.79 -7.53
CA GLY A 94 -9.00 -2.94 -8.34
C GLY A 94 -10.06 -4.04 -8.41
N MET A 95 -10.71 -4.38 -7.29
CA MET A 95 -11.80 -5.36 -7.26
C MET A 95 -13.00 -4.89 -8.11
N LEU A 96 -13.40 -3.63 -8.01
CA LEU A 96 -14.50 -3.08 -8.79
C LEU A 96 -14.17 -3.04 -10.29
N LEU A 97 -12.97 -2.61 -10.66
CA LEU A 97 -12.51 -2.59 -12.05
C LEU A 97 -12.53 -4.00 -12.67
N ALA A 98 -12.05 -5.00 -11.92
CA ALA A 98 -12.04 -6.40 -12.37
C ALA A 98 -13.45 -6.99 -12.45
N ALA A 99 -14.26 -6.85 -11.39
CA ALA A 99 -15.62 -7.42 -11.33
C ALA A 99 -16.55 -6.87 -12.41
N ARG A 100 -16.36 -5.63 -12.82
CA ARG A 100 -17.22 -4.93 -13.78
C ARG A 100 -16.63 -4.81 -15.19
N ASN A 101 -15.48 -5.46 -15.46
CA ASN A 101 -14.78 -5.40 -16.76
C ASN A 101 -14.54 -3.97 -17.27
N ILE A 102 -14.28 -3.01 -16.37
CA ILE A 102 -14.21 -1.59 -16.71
C ILE A 102 -13.04 -1.30 -17.65
N VAL A 103 -11.86 -1.87 -17.40
CA VAL A 103 -10.67 -1.61 -18.23
C VAL A 103 -10.86 -2.11 -19.67
N PRO A 104 -11.31 -3.36 -19.93
CA PRO A 104 -11.62 -3.79 -21.28
C PRO A 104 -12.70 -2.95 -21.97
N ALA A 105 -13.75 -2.55 -21.22
CA ALA A 105 -14.81 -1.70 -21.76
C ALA A 105 -14.29 -0.31 -22.15
N LEU A 106 -13.43 0.29 -21.32
CA LEU A 106 -12.80 1.58 -21.60
C LEU A 106 -11.91 1.52 -22.85
N ASN A 107 -11.10 0.46 -22.97
CA ASN A 107 -10.24 0.26 -24.14
C ASN A 107 -11.07 0.11 -25.42
N PHE A 108 -12.19 -0.63 -25.36
CA PHE A 108 -13.10 -0.75 -26.47
C PHE A 108 -13.70 0.60 -26.87
N VAL A 109 -14.23 1.37 -25.93
CA VAL A 109 -14.82 2.69 -26.22
C VAL A 109 -13.79 3.67 -26.78
N ASN A 110 -12.57 3.67 -26.27
CA ASN A 110 -11.48 4.55 -26.75
C ASN A 110 -10.98 4.17 -28.15
N ALA A 111 -11.25 2.96 -28.63
CA ALA A 111 -10.89 2.49 -29.97
C ALA A 111 -12.00 2.69 -31.00
N LEU A 112 -13.17 3.20 -30.60
CA LEU A 112 -14.28 3.47 -31.53
C LEU A 112 -13.96 4.67 -32.44
N GLU A 113 -14.28 4.49 -33.72
CA GLU A 113 -14.15 5.53 -34.74
C GLU A 113 -15.49 5.71 -35.46
N GLY A 114 -15.74 6.92 -35.96
CA GLY A 114 -16.94 7.22 -36.74
C GLY A 114 -17.80 8.32 -36.13
N ASP A 115 -19.02 8.47 -36.64
CA ASP A 115 -20.00 9.40 -36.10
C ASP A 115 -20.72 8.83 -34.86
N GLU A 116 -21.46 9.67 -34.14
CA GLU A 116 -22.16 9.33 -32.91
C GLU A 116 -23.10 8.14 -33.09
N LYS A 117 -23.81 8.06 -34.22
CA LYS A 117 -24.77 6.98 -34.51
C LYS A 117 -24.05 5.64 -34.72
N SER A 118 -22.94 5.67 -35.44
CA SER A 118 -22.11 4.47 -35.70
C SER A 118 -21.51 3.96 -34.40
N MET A 119 -20.90 4.84 -33.59
CA MET A 119 -20.33 4.46 -32.30
C MET A 119 -21.39 3.91 -31.34
N SER A 120 -22.57 4.54 -31.27
CA SER A 120 -23.68 4.07 -30.44
C SER A 120 -24.13 2.65 -30.82
N ASN A 121 -24.22 2.37 -32.13
CA ASN A 121 -24.58 1.04 -32.61
C ASN A 121 -23.52 -0.03 -32.23
N GLU A 122 -22.24 0.33 -32.35
CA GLU A 122 -21.14 -0.58 -31.97
C GLU A 122 -21.14 -0.86 -30.47
N ILE A 123 -21.42 0.14 -29.63
CA ILE A 123 -21.55 -0.03 -28.18
C ILE A 123 -22.69 -0.99 -27.86
N GLU A 124 -23.88 -0.78 -28.45
CA GLU A 124 -25.04 -1.64 -28.20
C GLU A 124 -24.80 -3.10 -28.61
N LYS A 125 -24.14 -3.35 -29.73
CA LYS A 125 -23.78 -4.70 -30.18
C LYS A 125 -22.80 -5.40 -29.22
N ASN A 126 -21.84 -4.65 -28.66
CA ASN A 126 -20.69 -5.21 -27.95
C ASN A 126 -20.82 -5.15 -26.42
N LYS A 127 -21.71 -4.33 -25.85
CA LYS A 127 -21.84 -4.13 -24.40
C LYS A 127 -21.95 -5.43 -23.59
N LYS A 128 -22.55 -6.47 -24.14
CA LYS A 128 -22.70 -7.79 -23.50
C LYS A 128 -21.36 -8.49 -23.23
N HIS A 129 -20.32 -8.19 -24.02
CA HIS A 129 -18.98 -8.77 -23.84
C HIS A 129 -18.28 -8.23 -22.60
N PHE A 130 -18.73 -7.08 -22.10
CA PHE A 130 -18.20 -6.43 -20.89
C PHE A 130 -19.10 -6.66 -19.68
N ALA A 131 -20.10 -7.54 -19.78
CA ALA A 131 -20.92 -7.90 -18.65
C ALA A 131 -20.03 -8.48 -17.54
N GLY A 132 -20.10 -7.87 -16.35
CA GLY A 132 -19.41 -8.33 -15.16
C GLY A 132 -20.40 -8.90 -14.15
N PHE A 133 -19.98 -8.92 -12.89
CA PHE A 133 -20.80 -9.36 -11.77
C PHE A 133 -20.75 -8.34 -10.63
N GLU A 134 -21.75 -8.39 -9.75
CA GLU A 134 -21.80 -7.58 -8.54
C GLU A 134 -20.95 -8.24 -7.44
N LEU A 135 -20.31 -7.40 -6.62
CA LEU A 135 -19.53 -7.87 -5.47
C LEU A 135 -20.42 -8.29 -4.31
N SER A 136 -21.58 -7.65 -4.16
CA SER A 136 -22.53 -7.94 -3.07
C SER A 136 -22.93 -9.43 -3.05
N GLY A 137 -22.92 -10.04 -1.86
CA GLY A 137 -23.18 -11.45 -1.64
C GLY A 137 -22.02 -12.40 -1.99
N ARG A 138 -20.94 -11.90 -2.59
CA ARG A 138 -19.72 -12.68 -2.82
C ARG A 138 -18.89 -12.78 -1.56
N THR A 139 -17.94 -13.72 -1.54
CA THR A 139 -17.00 -13.89 -0.42
C THR A 139 -15.63 -13.35 -0.81
N LEU A 140 -15.04 -12.56 0.10
CA LEU A 140 -13.66 -12.11 0.01
C LEU A 140 -12.81 -12.82 1.06
N GLY A 141 -11.82 -13.59 0.60
CA GLY A 141 -10.75 -14.12 1.44
C GLY A 141 -9.69 -13.04 1.69
N VAL A 142 -9.31 -12.82 2.94
CA VAL A 142 -8.28 -11.84 3.33
C VAL A 142 -7.16 -12.55 4.06
N LEU A 143 -6.00 -12.67 3.41
CA LEU A 143 -4.78 -13.18 4.01
C LEU A 143 -3.96 -12.01 4.58
N GLY A 144 -3.82 -11.98 5.90
CA GLY A 144 -3.18 -10.89 6.64
C GLY A 144 -4.15 -9.79 7.04
N LEU A 145 -4.48 -9.74 8.33
CA LEU A 145 -5.40 -8.76 8.94
C LEU A 145 -4.63 -7.67 9.71
N GLY A 146 -3.55 -7.19 9.09
CA GLY A 146 -2.80 -6.02 9.52
C GLY A 146 -3.56 -4.71 9.23
N ALA A 147 -2.86 -3.57 9.32
CA ALA A 147 -3.43 -2.23 9.15
C ALA A 147 -4.13 -2.01 7.78
N ILE A 148 -3.72 -2.73 6.73
CA ILE A 148 -4.33 -2.70 5.39
C ILE A 148 -5.48 -3.70 5.31
N GLY A 149 -5.23 -4.98 5.66
CA GLY A 149 -6.21 -6.06 5.51
C GLY A 149 -7.52 -5.79 6.26
N VAL A 150 -7.44 -5.26 7.49
CA VAL A 150 -8.63 -4.86 8.26
C VAL A 150 -9.44 -3.75 7.54
N ARG A 151 -8.76 -2.77 6.93
CA ARG A 151 -9.45 -1.71 6.16
C ARG A 151 -10.13 -2.25 4.91
N VAL A 152 -9.43 -3.12 4.16
CA VAL A 152 -9.99 -3.80 2.98
C VAL A 152 -11.21 -4.63 3.38
N ALA A 153 -11.09 -5.45 4.43
CA ALA A 153 -12.17 -6.28 4.94
C ALA A 153 -13.41 -5.46 5.32
N ASN A 154 -13.22 -4.38 6.07
CA ASN A 154 -14.31 -3.51 6.49
C ASN A 154 -14.98 -2.79 5.30
N SER A 155 -14.19 -2.28 4.35
CA SER A 155 -14.72 -1.62 3.14
C SER A 155 -15.47 -2.61 2.24
N ALA A 156 -14.94 -3.81 2.08
CA ALA A 156 -15.58 -4.88 1.31
C ALA A 156 -16.89 -5.35 1.98
N ALA A 157 -16.91 -5.48 3.31
CA ALA A 157 -18.15 -5.78 4.05
C ALA A 157 -19.21 -4.69 3.85
N ALA A 158 -18.82 -3.42 3.84
CA ALA A 158 -19.72 -2.29 3.54
C ALA A 158 -20.28 -2.30 2.11
N LEU A 159 -19.55 -2.93 1.15
CA LEU A 159 -20.03 -3.20 -0.20
C LEU A 159 -20.90 -4.47 -0.30
N GLY A 160 -21.18 -5.13 0.82
CA GLY A 160 -22.04 -6.32 0.88
C GLY A 160 -21.32 -7.64 0.63
N LEU A 161 -20.00 -7.70 0.69
CA LEU A 161 -19.28 -8.97 0.62
C LEU A 161 -19.29 -9.69 1.97
N ASN A 162 -19.28 -11.01 1.91
CA ASN A 162 -18.94 -11.85 3.06
C ASN A 162 -17.42 -11.85 3.24
N ILE A 163 -16.94 -11.74 4.48
CA ILE A 163 -15.50 -11.68 4.75
C ILE A 163 -15.05 -12.96 5.45
N VAL A 164 -14.04 -13.61 4.90
CA VAL A 164 -13.32 -14.71 5.55
C VAL A 164 -11.85 -14.28 5.68
N GLY A 165 -11.31 -14.28 6.87
CA GLY A 165 -9.98 -13.75 7.14
C GLY A 165 -9.06 -14.73 7.86
N PHE A 166 -7.78 -14.73 7.48
CA PHE A 166 -6.73 -15.49 8.16
C PHE A 166 -5.52 -14.61 8.45
N ASP A 167 -5.11 -14.57 9.72
CA ASP A 167 -3.85 -13.95 10.15
C ASP A 167 -3.41 -14.61 11.47
N PRO A 168 -2.34 -15.46 11.44
CA PRO A 168 -1.86 -16.13 12.65
C PRO A 168 -1.20 -15.20 13.67
N PHE A 169 -0.89 -13.95 13.27
CA PHE A 169 -0.23 -12.93 14.10
C PHE A 169 -1.09 -11.69 14.32
N MET A 170 -2.40 -11.82 14.18
CA MET A 170 -3.34 -10.72 14.33
C MET A 170 -3.19 -10.04 15.69
N SER A 171 -2.95 -8.74 15.70
CA SER A 171 -2.90 -7.97 16.94
C SER A 171 -4.29 -7.75 17.54
N LEU A 172 -4.36 -7.63 18.86
CA LEU A 172 -5.61 -7.32 19.54
C LEU A 172 -6.24 -6.00 19.05
N GLU A 173 -5.39 -4.99 18.77
CA GLU A 173 -5.84 -3.71 18.23
C GLU A 173 -6.51 -3.85 16.86
N ASN A 174 -5.97 -4.68 15.98
CA ASN A 174 -6.57 -4.95 14.67
C ASN A 174 -7.86 -5.77 14.78
N ALA A 175 -7.91 -6.72 15.71
CA ALA A 175 -9.11 -7.48 15.98
C ALA A 175 -10.29 -6.59 16.42
N TRP A 176 -10.04 -5.59 17.27
CA TRP A 176 -11.06 -4.62 17.67
C TRP A 176 -11.54 -3.71 16.53
N LYS A 177 -10.74 -3.54 15.49
CA LYS A 177 -11.09 -2.71 14.32
C LYS A 177 -11.78 -3.50 13.21
N LEU A 178 -11.69 -4.83 13.23
CA LEU A 178 -12.29 -5.68 12.21
C LEU A 178 -13.81 -5.72 12.38
N THR A 179 -14.53 -5.75 11.26
CA THR A 179 -15.98 -5.94 11.25
C THR A 179 -16.37 -7.22 11.98
N SER A 180 -17.41 -7.13 12.80
CA SER A 180 -17.94 -8.29 13.54
C SER A 180 -18.57 -9.38 12.65
N SER A 181 -18.83 -9.06 11.38
CA SER A 181 -19.34 -10.03 10.39
C SER A 181 -18.24 -10.86 9.73
N ALA A 182 -16.96 -10.58 10.00
CA ALA A 182 -15.86 -11.36 9.45
C ALA A 182 -15.80 -12.75 10.13
N ILE A 183 -15.61 -13.77 9.31
CA ILE A 183 -15.50 -15.17 9.76
C ILE A 183 -14.02 -15.54 9.79
N PRO A 184 -13.50 -16.08 10.89
CA PRO A 184 -12.12 -16.53 10.93
C PRO A 184 -11.95 -17.83 10.12
N ALA A 185 -10.93 -17.87 9.28
CA ALA A 185 -10.45 -19.10 8.65
C ALA A 185 -9.51 -19.84 9.59
N THR A 186 -9.45 -21.15 9.50
CA THR A 186 -8.56 -22.01 10.31
C THR A 186 -7.17 -22.16 9.64
N GLY A 187 -7.09 -21.90 8.34
CA GLY A 187 -5.87 -21.96 7.53
C GLY A 187 -6.03 -21.22 6.22
N ILE A 188 -4.95 -21.18 5.44
CA ILE A 188 -4.93 -20.54 4.13
C ILE A 188 -5.86 -21.27 3.15
N ASP A 189 -5.98 -22.58 3.27
CA ASP A 189 -6.81 -23.42 2.40
C ASP A 189 -8.30 -23.07 2.48
N ASP A 190 -8.74 -22.45 3.57
CA ASP A 190 -10.13 -22.00 3.74
C ASP A 190 -10.43 -20.70 2.95
N LEU A 191 -9.39 -20.05 2.41
CA LEU A 191 -9.53 -18.78 1.65
C LEU A 191 -9.62 -18.98 0.13
N VAL A 192 -9.43 -20.23 -0.36
CA VAL A 192 -9.29 -20.53 -1.82
C VAL A 192 -10.49 -21.31 -2.34
#